data_b4806c6d1e95381617e6362dfd49ad2c
#
_entry.id   b4806c6d1e95381617e6362dfd49ad2c
#
_cell.length_a   1.000
_cell.length_b   1.000
_cell.length_c   1.000
_cell.angle_alpha   90.00
_cell.angle_beta   90.00
_cell.angle_gamma   90.00
#
_symmetry.space_group_name_H-M   'P 1'
#
loop_
_entity.id
_entity.type
_entity.pdbx_description
1 polymer ?
#
loop_
_entity_poly.entity_id
_entity_poly.type
_entity_poly.pdbx_seq_one_letter_code
_entity_poly.pdbx_strand_id
1 'polypeptide(L)'
;MRLETPDRIRTLQRKLYCKAKTEPEFRFYLLYDKVCRADILEHAYRLARANAGAPGVDGATFAQIEAEGADAWLASLREELVLKTYRTAPVRRVMIPKPGGGERPQGIPTIRDRVVQTAAKLVLEPIFEADFDDGAYGYRPGRSASGAIQEVHRLICRGYTDVVDADLSKYFDTIPHAGLLKSVARRIFDRHVLWLIKLWLKAPVEERDGEGKPRMSGGKTSTCGAPQGGASGEID
;
A
#
# COMPACT_ATOMS: atom_id res chain seq x y z
N MET A 1 11.14 15.06 7.78
CA MET A 1 12.43 14.65 7.16
C MET A 1 12.16 13.39 6.33
N ARG A 2 12.29 13.47 5.01
CA ARG A 2 12.03 12.32 4.12
C ARG A 2 13.13 11.29 4.30
N LEU A 3 12.81 10.07 4.72
CA LEU A 3 13.78 8.98 4.88
C LEU A 3 14.35 8.59 3.52
N GLU A 4 15.66 8.65 3.38
CA GLU A 4 16.35 8.27 2.15
C GLU A 4 16.38 6.75 2.01
N THR A 5 16.02 6.27 0.80
CA THR A 5 16.05 4.83 0.49
C THR A 5 17.49 4.34 0.37
N PRO A 6 17.91 3.28 1.10
CA PRO A 6 19.25 2.72 1.02
C PRO A 6 19.66 2.30 -0.39
N ASP A 7 20.95 2.42 -0.72
CA ASP A 7 21.48 2.13 -2.07
C ASP A 7 21.17 0.73 -2.57
N ARG A 8 21.21 -0.27 -1.70
CA ARG A 8 20.88 -1.67 -2.06
C ARG A 8 19.42 -1.82 -2.50
N ILE A 9 18.51 -1.11 -1.86
CA ILE A 9 17.08 -1.11 -2.20
C ILE A 9 16.87 -0.30 -3.47
N ARG A 10 17.47 0.88 -3.59
CA ARG A 10 17.46 1.73 -4.78
C ARG A 10 17.95 0.98 -6.03
N THR A 11 19.05 0.24 -5.88
CA THR A 11 19.60 -0.59 -6.97
C THR A 11 18.61 -1.67 -7.39
N LEU A 12 17.94 -2.35 -6.45
CA LEU A 12 16.89 -3.33 -6.76
C LEU A 12 15.73 -2.67 -7.50
N GLN A 13 15.21 -1.56 -6.97
CA GLN A 13 14.11 -0.81 -7.56
C GLN A 13 14.42 -0.37 -9.00
N ARG A 14 15.63 0.17 -9.23
CA ARG A 14 16.09 0.54 -10.57
C ARG A 14 16.12 -0.66 -11.52
N LYS A 15 16.64 -1.81 -11.08
CA LYS A 15 16.66 -3.03 -11.91
C LYS A 15 15.25 -3.50 -12.27
N LEU A 16 14.32 -3.49 -11.31
CA LEU A 16 12.92 -3.85 -11.54
C LEU A 16 12.23 -2.89 -12.52
N TYR A 17 12.42 -1.59 -12.33
CA TYR A 17 11.91 -0.55 -13.22
C TYR A 17 12.46 -0.70 -14.65
N CYS A 18 13.79 -0.79 -14.80
CA CYS A 18 14.41 -0.93 -16.12
C CYS A 18 13.91 -2.18 -16.83
N LYS A 19 13.85 -3.32 -16.13
CA LYS A 19 13.32 -4.57 -16.70
C LYS A 19 11.86 -4.44 -17.13
N ALA A 20 11.02 -3.81 -16.29
CA ALA A 20 9.62 -3.57 -16.61
C ALA A 20 9.46 -2.64 -17.82
N LYS A 21 10.26 -1.57 -17.92
CA LYS A 21 10.19 -0.57 -18.99
C LYS A 21 10.70 -1.10 -20.33
N THR A 22 11.79 -1.89 -20.30
CA THR A 22 12.37 -2.47 -21.52
C THR A 22 11.62 -3.67 -22.05
N GLU A 23 10.91 -4.40 -21.18
CA GLU A 23 10.14 -5.59 -21.53
C GLU A 23 8.70 -5.47 -21.01
N PRO A 24 7.80 -4.76 -21.71
CA PRO A 24 6.43 -4.51 -21.25
C PRO A 24 5.61 -5.79 -21.01
N GLU A 25 5.91 -6.87 -21.74
CA GLU A 25 5.22 -8.16 -21.60
C GLU A 25 5.87 -9.08 -20.55
N PHE A 26 6.99 -8.66 -19.93
CA PHE A 26 7.66 -9.49 -18.94
C PHE A 26 6.83 -9.61 -17.67
N ARG A 27 6.64 -10.85 -17.20
CA ARG A 27 5.90 -11.18 -16.00
C ARG A 27 6.87 -11.63 -14.90
N PHE A 28 6.87 -10.89 -13.79
CA PHE A 28 7.78 -11.12 -12.68
C PHE A 28 7.28 -12.29 -11.81
N TYR A 29 8.11 -13.32 -11.65
CA TYR A 29 7.78 -14.57 -10.95
C TYR A 29 8.61 -14.82 -9.68
N LEU A 30 9.64 -14.03 -9.41
CA LEU A 30 10.51 -14.11 -8.23
C LEU A 30 10.61 -12.75 -7.55
N LEU A 31 9.60 -12.42 -6.75
CA LEU A 31 9.53 -11.14 -6.01
C LEU A 31 9.33 -11.34 -4.51
N TYR A 32 8.70 -12.45 -4.11
CA TYR A 32 8.40 -12.72 -2.72
C TYR A 32 9.65 -12.83 -1.84
N ASP A 33 10.70 -13.45 -2.35
CA ASP A 33 12.00 -13.52 -1.70
C ASP A 33 12.59 -12.12 -1.41
N LYS A 34 12.30 -11.15 -2.29
CA LYS A 34 12.74 -9.76 -2.12
C LYS A 34 11.92 -9.05 -1.05
N VAL A 35 10.62 -9.29 -0.98
CA VAL A 35 9.78 -8.78 0.11
C VAL A 35 10.26 -9.30 1.47
N CYS A 36 10.75 -10.55 1.54
CA CYS A 36 11.28 -11.18 2.75
C CYS A 36 12.72 -10.78 3.13
N ARG A 37 13.39 -9.91 2.36
CA ARG A 37 14.75 -9.45 2.65
C ARG A 37 14.77 -8.63 3.93
N ALA A 38 15.78 -8.88 4.78
CA ALA A 38 15.94 -8.18 6.06
C ALA A 38 16.09 -6.66 5.87
N ASP A 39 16.91 -6.22 4.90
CA ASP A 39 17.12 -4.79 4.61
C ASP A 39 15.84 -4.09 4.10
N ILE A 40 14.99 -4.78 3.35
CA ILE A 40 13.69 -4.27 2.88
C ILE A 40 12.71 -4.14 4.05
N LEU A 41 12.61 -5.16 4.91
CA LEU A 41 11.73 -5.13 6.08
C LEU A 41 12.16 -4.07 7.09
N GLU A 42 13.46 -3.92 7.33
CA GLU A 42 14.01 -2.87 8.19
C GLU A 42 13.69 -1.47 7.65
N HIS A 43 13.89 -1.23 6.35
CA HIS A 43 13.56 0.05 5.75
C HIS A 43 12.05 0.30 5.75
N ALA A 44 11.23 -0.72 5.49
CA ALA A 44 9.77 -0.65 5.56
C ALA A 44 9.29 -0.30 6.98
N TYR A 45 9.94 -0.87 8.02
CA TYR A 45 9.66 -0.52 9.41
C TYR A 45 9.97 0.95 9.69
N ARG A 46 11.13 1.45 9.26
CA ARG A 46 11.51 2.86 9.42
C ARG A 46 10.53 3.81 8.72
N LEU A 47 10.07 3.46 7.51
CA LEU A 47 9.06 4.23 6.78
C LEU A 47 7.71 4.22 7.52
N ALA A 48 7.24 3.05 7.95
CA ALA A 48 5.99 2.92 8.70
C ALA A 48 6.02 3.69 10.02
N ARG A 49 7.20 3.70 10.71
CA ARG A 49 7.43 4.48 11.93
C ARG A 49 7.40 5.99 11.66
N ALA A 50 8.06 6.44 10.60
CA ALA A 50 8.10 7.87 10.25
C ALA A 50 6.70 8.43 9.95
N ASN A 51 5.79 7.62 9.44
CA ASN A 51 4.39 7.99 9.21
C ASN A 51 3.55 8.03 10.50
N ALA A 52 4.09 7.60 11.64
CA ALA A 52 3.54 7.73 13.01
C ALA A 52 2.04 7.39 13.15
N GLY A 53 1.51 6.49 12.32
CA GLY A 53 0.08 6.15 12.32
C GLY A 53 -0.38 5.47 13.62
N ALA A 54 -1.65 5.66 13.97
CA ALA A 54 -2.29 5.07 15.14
C ALA A 54 -2.15 3.52 15.19
N PRO A 55 -2.17 2.89 16.39
CA PRO A 55 -2.12 1.44 16.54
C PRO A 55 -3.32 0.75 15.89
N GLY A 56 -3.12 -0.49 15.42
CA GLY A 56 -4.18 -1.33 14.86
C GLY A 56 -5.11 -1.91 15.95
N VAL A 57 -5.74 -3.03 15.64
CA VAL A 57 -6.63 -3.76 16.56
C VAL A 57 -5.88 -4.38 17.74
N ASP A 58 -4.60 -4.67 17.56
CA ASP A 58 -3.71 -5.23 18.58
C ASP A 58 -3.25 -4.21 19.63
N GLY A 59 -3.47 -2.92 19.39
CA GLY A 59 -3.04 -1.84 20.27
C GLY A 59 -1.51 -1.63 20.30
N ALA A 60 -0.73 -2.41 19.53
CA ALA A 60 0.73 -2.30 19.52
C ALA A 60 1.19 -0.95 18.99
N THR A 61 2.18 -0.37 19.66
CA THR A 61 2.80 0.91 19.29
C THR A 61 4.27 0.71 18.89
N PHE A 62 4.81 1.64 18.11
CA PHE A 62 6.24 1.59 17.75
C PHE A 62 7.14 1.69 18.99
N ALA A 63 6.75 2.49 19.99
CA ALA A 63 7.51 2.62 21.24
C ALA A 63 7.59 1.30 22.01
N GLN A 64 6.51 0.53 22.06
CA GLN A 64 6.52 -0.80 22.67
C GLN A 64 7.44 -1.77 21.92
N ILE A 65 7.34 -1.83 20.58
CA ILE A 65 8.19 -2.68 19.75
C ILE A 65 9.67 -2.34 19.93
N GLU A 66 10.01 -1.05 20.07
CA GLU A 66 11.39 -0.61 20.31
C GLU A 66 11.88 -0.97 21.70
N ALA A 67 11.04 -0.84 22.72
CA ALA A 67 11.36 -1.22 24.08
C ALA A 67 11.58 -2.75 24.22
N GLU A 68 10.84 -3.55 23.47
CA GLU A 68 10.94 -5.02 23.44
C GLU A 68 12.06 -5.54 22.53
N GLY A 69 12.58 -4.69 21.64
CA GLY A 69 13.67 -5.03 20.70
C GLY A 69 13.18 -5.17 19.26
N ALA A 70 13.23 -4.08 18.51
CA ALA A 70 12.76 -4.01 17.12
C ALA A 70 13.46 -5.02 16.18
N ASP A 71 14.73 -5.30 16.39
CA ASP A 71 15.50 -6.26 15.56
C ASP A 71 15.00 -7.69 15.74
N ALA A 72 14.74 -8.12 16.97
CA ALA A 72 14.17 -9.44 17.24
C ALA A 72 12.74 -9.56 16.71
N TRP A 73 11.95 -8.50 16.84
CA TRP A 73 10.60 -8.42 16.30
C TRP A 73 10.60 -8.54 14.76
N LEU A 74 11.50 -7.82 14.07
CA LEU A 74 11.67 -7.89 12.61
C LEU A 74 12.16 -9.28 12.16
N ALA A 75 13.06 -9.90 12.92
CA ALA A 75 13.55 -11.25 12.63
C ALA A 75 12.39 -12.28 12.71
N SER A 76 11.54 -12.19 13.73
CA SER A 76 10.35 -13.03 13.88
C SER A 76 9.36 -12.82 12.73
N LEU A 77 9.07 -11.57 12.37
CA LEU A 77 8.20 -11.27 11.23
C LEU A 77 8.76 -11.82 9.92
N ARG A 78 10.07 -11.69 9.72
CA ARG A 78 10.76 -12.25 8.55
C ARG A 78 10.66 -13.78 8.52
N GLU A 79 10.84 -14.46 9.64
CA GLU A 79 10.72 -15.91 9.74
C GLU A 79 9.32 -16.38 9.33
N GLU A 80 8.28 -15.73 9.83
CA GLU A 80 6.90 -16.04 9.44
C GLU A 80 6.65 -15.86 7.94
N LEU A 81 7.22 -14.82 7.32
CA LEU A 81 7.12 -14.62 5.88
C LEU A 81 7.86 -15.75 5.13
N VAL A 82 9.08 -16.09 5.53
CA VAL A 82 9.88 -17.15 4.88
C VAL A 82 9.18 -18.50 5.01
N LEU A 83 8.65 -18.84 6.19
CA LEU A 83 7.88 -20.06 6.47
C LEU A 83 6.45 -20.02 5.89
N LYS A 84 6.00 -18.85 5.37
CA LYS A 84 4.63 -18.65 4.83
C LYS A 84 3.53 -18.86 5.88
N THR A 85 3.86 -18.67 7.13
CA THR A 85 2.93 -18.73 8.27
C THR A 85 2.30 -17.38 8.60
N TYR A 86 2.83 -16.29 8.01
CA TYR A 86 2.26 -14.96 8.17
C TYR A 86 0.75 -14.93 7.88
N ARG A 87 0.00 -14.27 8.76
CA ARG A 87 -1.44 -13.99 8.62
C ARG A 87 -1.68 -12.52 8.92
N THR A 88 -2.56 -11.90 8.15
CA THR A 88 -3.00 -10.54 8.40
C THR A 88 -3.98 -10.49 9.57
N ALA A 89 -3.88 -9.44 10.38
CA ALA A 89 -4.85 -9.13 11.43
C ALA A 89 -6.07 -8.39 10.85
N PRO A 90 -7.16 -8.27 11.60
CA PRO A 90 -8.26 -7.39 11.23
C PRO A 90 -7.80 -5.93 11.11
N VAL A 91 -8.43 -5.18 10.20
CA VAL A 91 -8.17 -3.75 10.01
C VAL A 91 -9.12 -2.97 10.92
N ARG A 92 -8.60 -2.11 11.78
CA ARG A 92 -9.43 -1.23 12.62
C ARG A 92 -10.00 -0.08 11.80
N ARG A 93 -11.32 0.03 11.71
CA ARG A 93 -11.99 1.14 11.02
C ARG A 93 -12.22 2.30 11.97
N VAL A 94 -11.87 3.49 11.51
CA VAL A 94 -12.12 4.77 12.20
C VAL A 94 -12.79 5.71 11.21
N MET A 95 -13.80 6.43 11.66
CA MET A 95 -14.46 7.46 10.88
C MET A 95 -13.74 8.79 11.04
N ILE A 96 -13.34 9.43 9.95
CA ILE A 96 -12.64 10.72 9.94
C ILE A 96 -13.56 11.78 9.35
N PRO A 97 -13.78 12.91 10.06
CA PRO A 97 -14.56 14.02 9.54
C PRO A 97 -13.99 14.58 8.24
N LYS A 98 -14.85 14.88 7.27
CA LYS A 98 -14.47 15.60 6.05
C LYS A 98 -14.59 17.11 6.24
N PRO A 99 -13.72 17.93 5.62
CA PRO A 99 -13.79 19.39 5.71
C PRO A 99 -15.12 19.99 5.25
N GLY A 100 -15.83 19.32 4.30
CA GLY A 100 -17.14 19.74 3.77
C GLY A 100 -18.36 19.11 4.46
N GLY A 101 -18.18 18.47 5.61
CA GLY A 101 -19.22 17.70 6.31
C GLY A 101 -19.29 16.23 5.91
N GLY A 102 -19.87 15.40 6.79
CA GLY A 102 -19.87 13.95 6.68
C GLY A 102 -18.56 13.32 7.16
N GLU A 103 -18.45 12.00 7.02
CA GLU A 103 -17.30 11.20 7.48
C GLU A 103 -16.77 10.34 6.35
N ARG A 104 -15.47 9.98 6.43
CA ARG A 104 -14.86 8.97 5.58
C ARG A 104 -14.33 7.80 6.44
N PRO A 105 -14.59 6.55 6.06
CA PRO A 105 -14.00 5.42 6.75
C PRO A 105 -12.52 5.33 6.42
N GLN A 106 -11.69 5.18 7.45
CA GLN A 106 -10.25 4.88 7.31
C GLN A 106 -9.93 3.58 8.01
N GLY A 107 -9.23 2.69 7.30
CA GLY A 107 -8.75 1.43 7.84
C GLY A 107 -7.33 1.57 8.41
N ILE A 108 -7.11 1.14 9.64
CA ILE A 108 -5.82 1.17 10.32
C ILE A 108 -5.35 -0.27 10.51
N PRO A 109 -4.42 -0.78 9.67
CA PRO A 109 -3.80 -2.08 9.86
C PRO A 109 -2.88 -2.09 11.09
N THR A 110 -2.54 -3.26 11.59
CA THR A 110 -1.49 -3.40 12.62
C THR A 110 -0.14 -2.91 12.10
N ILE A 111 0.79 -2.57 13.00
CA ILE A 111 2.15 -2.19 12.61
C ILE A 111 2.80 -3.29 11.78
N ARG A 112 2.57 -4.54 12.16
CA ARG A 112 3.06 -5.72 11.47
C ARG A 112 2.59 -5.77 10.02
N ASP A 113 1.31 -5.59 9.79
CA ASP A 113 0.73 -5.59 8.44
C ASP A 113 1.23 -4.39 7.63
N ARG A 114 1.33 -3.20 8.24
CA ARG A 114 1.91 -2.00 7.60
C ARG A 114 3.34 -2.23 7.12
N VAL A 115 4.17 -2.89 7.92
CA VAL A 115 5.57 -3.18 7.55
C VAL A 115 5.60 -4.13 6.34
N VAL A 116 4.80 -5.20 6.34
CA VAL A 116 4.76 -6.16 5.21
C VAL A 116 4.19 -5.50 3.94
N GLN A 117 3.13 -4.69 4.07
CA GLN A 117 2.55 -3.93 2.96
C GLN A 117 3.56 -2.92 2.39
N THR A 118 4.29 -2.20 3.25
CA THR A 118 5.34 -1.27 2.82
C THR A 118 6.50 -1.99 2.15
N ALA A 119 6.92 -3.15 2.67
CA ALA A 119 7.93 -3.99 2.03
C ALA A 119 7.49 -4.47 0.64
N ALA A 120 6.24 -4.91 0.51
CA ALA A 120 5.68 -5.27 -0.79
C ALA A 120 5.61 -4.07 -1.73
N LYS A 121 5.18 -2.88 -1.25
CA LYS A 121 5.16 -1.64 -2.02
C LYS A 121 6.56 -1.31 -2.57
N LEU A 122 7.60 -1.35 -1.74
CA LEU A 122 8.98 -1.07 -2.15
C LEU A 122 9.47 -1.95 -3.31
N VAL A 123 8.96 -3.18 -3.41
CA VAL A 123 9.31 -4.13 -4.48
C VAL A 123 8.42 -3.99 -5.70
N LEU A 124 7.12 -3.76 -5.51
CA LEU A 124 6.14 -3.75 -6.60
C LEU A 124 6.02 -2.40 -7.31
N GLU A 125 6.12 -1.30 -6.56
CA GLU A 125 5.94 0.06 -7.08
C GLU A 125 6.79 0.36 -8.33
N PRO A 126 8.11 0.06 -8.38
CA PRO A 126 8.92 0.35 -9.57
C PRO A 126 8.49 -0.43 -10.82
N ILE A 127 7.84 -1.58 -10.66
CA ILE A 127 7.34 -2.38 -11.80
C ILE A 127 6.13 -1.67 -12.42
N PHE A 128 5.17 -1.26 -11.60
CA PHE A 128 3.97 -0.56 -12.07
C PHE A 128 4.25 0.89 -12.48
N GLU A 129 5.22 1.55 -11.82
CA GLU A 129 5.66 2.89 -12.22
C GLU A 129 6.15 2.94 -13.68
N ALA A 130 6.75 1.85 -14.16
CA ALA A 130 7.17 1.74 -15.56
C ALA A 130 6.01 1.72 -16.56
N ASP A 131 4.81 1.32 -16.12
CA ASP A 131 3.61 1.16 -16.95
C ASP A 131 2.69 2.40 -16.92
N PHE A 132 2.86 3.30 -15.93
CA PHE A 132 2.02 4.48 -15.83
C PHE A 132 2.28 5.48 -16.95
N ASP A 133 1.19 6.07 -17.46
CA ASP A 133 1.23 7.21 -18.35
C ASP A 133 1.85 8.44 -17.67
N ASP A 134 2.52 9.28 -18.45
CA ASP A 134 3.15 10.51 -17.93
C ASP A 134 2.14 11.52 -17.40
N GLY A 135 0.90 11.47 -17.87
CA GLY A 135 -0.21 12.29 -17.39
C GLY A 135 -0.83 11.81 -16.07
N ALA A 136 -0.47 10.62 -15.58
CA ALA A 136 -0.96 10.12 -14.30
C ALA A 136 -0.15 10.69 -13.13
N TYR A 137 -0.81 11.35 -12.17
CA TYR A 137 -0.15 12.02 -11.03
C TYR A 137 -0.47 11.37 -9.68
N GLY A 138 -1.64 10.77 -9.51
CA GLY A 138 -2.10 10.25 -8.24
C GLY A 138 -1.25 9.10 -7.70
N TYR A 139 -0.86 9.16 -6.42
CA TYR A 139 -0.16 8.11 -5.67
C TYR A 139 1.19 7.65 -6.27
N ARG A 140 1.83 8.49 -7.06
CA ARG A 140 3.11 8.17 -7.72
C ARG A 140 4.30 8.86 -7.05
N PRO A 141 5.45 8.18 -6.90
CA PRO A 141 6.66 8.78 -6.35
C PRO A 141 7.14 9.94 -7.24
N GLY A 142 7.48 11.08 -6.61
CA GLY A 142 7.98 12.26 -7.33
C GLY A 142 6.93 13.05 -8.14
N ARG A 143 5.65 12.67 -8.07
CA ARG A 143 4.52 13.41 -8.63
C ARG A 143 3.77 14.15 -7.50
N SER A 144 3.19 15.30 -7.80
CA SER A 144 2.45 16.12 -6.83
C SER A 144 1.22 16.75 -7.44
N ALA A 145 0.27 17.17 -6.60
CA ALA A 145 -0.90 17.92 -7.03
C ALA A 145 -0.50 19.23 -7.72
N SER A 146 0.52 19.94 -7.20
CA SER A 146 1.07 21.14 -7.81
C SER A 146 1.60 20.88 -9.23
N GLY A 147 2.31 19.75 -9.43
CA GLY A 147 2.79 19.34 -10.75
C GLY A 147 1.63 19.04 -11.73
N ALA A 148 0.55 18.42 -11.24
CA ALA A 148 -0.65 18.19 -12.05
C ALA A 148 -1.30 19.51 -12.50
N ILE A 149 -1.44 20.47 -11.59
CA ILE A 149 -1.99 21.80 -11.90
C ILE A 149 -1.11 22.53 -12.93
N GLN A 150 0.20 22.48 -12.79
CA GLN A 150 1.13 23.07 -13.75
C GLN A 150 0.98 22.46 -15.14
N GLU A 151 0.80 21.14 -15.23
CA GLU A 151 0.59 20.47 -16.52
C GLU A 151 -0.74 20.86 -17.15
N VAL A 152 -1.84 20.93 -16.38
CA VAL A 152 -3.14 21.43 -16.85
C VAL A 152 -3.00 22.85 -17.38
N HIS A 153 -2.35 23.76 -16.62
CA HIS A 153 -2.10 25.12 -17.06
C HIS A 153 -1.31 25.19 -18.39
N ARG A 154 -0.27 24.37 -18.50
CA ARG A 154 0.55 24.27 -19.72
C ARG A 154 -0.28 23.83 -20.93
N LEU A 155 -1.20 22.87 -20.75
CA LEU A 155 -2.08 22.39 -21.82
C LEU A 155 -3.09 23.48 -22.24
N ILE A 156 -3.71 24.18 -21.29
CA ILE A 156 -4.62 25.31 -21.58
C ILE A 156 -3.89 26.41 -22.40
N CYS A 157 -2.67 26.78 -22.01
CA CYS A 157 -1.86 27.75 -22.74
C CYS A 157 -1.50 27.30 -24.17
N ARG A 158 -1.54 25.97 -24.45
CA ARG A 158 -1.35 25.42 -25.80
C ARG A 158 -2.63 25.32 -26.64
N GLY A 159 -3.76 25.77 -26.10
CA GLY A 159 -5.04 25.80 -26.80
C GLY A 159 -5.97 24.60 -26.52
N TYR A 160 -5.61 23.68 -25.58
CA TYR A 160 -6.51 22.63 -25.14
C TYR A 160 -7.47 23.21 -24.08
N THR A 161 -8.63 23.69 -24.49
CA THR A 161 -9.58 24.41 -23.64
C THR A 161 -10.76 23.55 -23.20
N ASP A 162 -10.98 22.44 -23.88
CA ASP A 162 -12.05 21.50 -23.52
C ASP A 162 -11.58 20.57 -22.39
N VAL A 163 -12.36 20.50 -21.30
CA VAL A 163 -12.05 19.72 -20.10
C VAL A 163 -13.15 18.69 -19.86
N VAL A 164 -12.77 17.43 -19.73
CA VAL A 164 -13.65 16.37 -19.26
C VAL A 164 -13.30 16.05 -17.81
N ASP A 165 -14.22 16.30 -16.90
CA ASP A 165 -14.11 15.92 -15.49
C ASP A 165 -14.87 14.62 -15.24
N ALA A 166 -14.17 13.60 -14.71
CA ALA A 166 -14.75 12.29 -14.43
C ALA A 166 -14.26 11.75 -13.08
N ASP A 167 -15.17 11.36 -12.21
CA ASP A 167 -14.87 10.77 -10.91
C ASP A 167 -15.53 9.40 -10.73
N LEU A 168 -14.84 8.49 -10.05
CA LEU A 168 -15.32 7.16 -9.74
C LEU A 168 -15.85 7.12 -8.30
N SER A 169 -17.18 7.23 -8.16
CA SER A 169 -17.81 7.17 -6.85
C SER A 169 -17.50 5.87 -6.12
N LYS A 170 -17.04 5.98 -4.85
CA LYS A 170 -16.75 4.85 -3.97
C LYS A 170 -15.80 3.80 -4.59
N TYR A 171 -14.85 4.24 -5.41
CA TYR A 171 -13.96 3.33 -6.14
C TYR A 171 -13.32 2.27 -5.23
N PHE A 172 -12.71 2.69 -4.10
CA PHE A 172 -12.06 1.76 -3.18
C PHE A 172 -13.02 0.81 -2.48
N ASP A 173 -14.28 1.17 -2.30
CA ASP A 173 -15.29 0.32 -1.67
C ASP A 173 -15.88 -0.70 -2.64
N THR A 174 -15.80 -0.43 -3.94
CA THR A 174 -16.48 -1.22 -4.99
C THR A 174 -15.54 -2.01 -5.88
N ILE A 175 -14.21 -1.81 -5.79
CA ILE A 175 -13.24 -2.49 -6.65
C ILE A 175 -13.34 -4.01 -6.51
N PRO A 176 -13.62 -4.76 -7.60
CA PRO A 176 -13.75 -6.21 -7.53
C PRO A 176 -12.38 -6.87 -7.28
N HIS A 177 -12.26 -7.70 -6.23
CA HIS A 177 -10.99 -8.38 -5.90
C HIS A 177 -10.45 -9.22 -7.07
N ALA A 178 -11.34 -9.93 -7.78
CA ALA A 178 -10.94 -10.73 -8.95
C ALA A 178 -10.37 -9.87 -10.07
N GLY A 179 -10.99 -8.72 -10.36
CA GLY A 179 -10.53 -7.76 -11.37
C GLY A 179 -9.18 -7.16 -11.00
N LEU A 180 -9.03 -6.74 -9.74
CA LEU A 180 -7.78 -6.19 -9.23
C LEU A 180 -6.63 -7.22 -9.32
N LEU A 181 -6.85 -8.44 -8.82
CA LEU A 181 -5.86 -9.51 -8.89
C LEU A 181 -5.50 -9.88 -10.32
N LYS A 182 -6.47 -9.88 -11.25
CA LYS A 182 -6.22 -10.09 -12.69
C LYS A 182 -5.34 -8.97 -13.27
N SER A 183 -5.60 -7.71 -12.89
CA SER A 183 -4.79 -6.57 -13.33
C SER A 183 -3.36 -6.65 -12.79
N VAL A 184 -3.19 -6.97 -11.50
CA VAL A 184 -1.87 -7.18 -10.90
C VAL A 184 -1.15 -8.34 -11.59
N ALA A 185 -1.85 -9.44 -11.89
CA ALA A 185 -1.29 -10.63 -12.52
C ALA A 185 -0.83 -10.41 -13.98
N ARG A 186 -1.13 -9.27 -14.61
CA ARG A 186 -0.53 -8.91 -15.92
C ARG A 186 0.98 -8.76 -15.81
N ARG A 187 1.47 -8.22 -14.67
CA ARG A 187 2.90 -7.99 -14.43
C ARG A 187 3.51 -8.93 -13.39
N ILE A 188 2.72 -9.34 -12.39
CA ILE A 188 3.20 -10.13 -11.26
C ILE A 188 2.66 -11.55 -11.38
N PHE A 189 3.56 -12.51 -11.65
CA PHE A 189 3.24 -13.93 -11.73
C PHE A 189 3.68 -14.71 -10.48
N ASP A 190 4.28 -14.01 -9.50
CA ASP A 190 4.66 -14.61 -8.22
C ASP A 190 3.43 -14.92 -7.38
N ARG A 191 3.12 -16.22 -7.25
CA ARG A 191 1.95 -16.72 -6.52
C ARG A 191 1.91 -16.28 -5.05
N HIS A 192 3.08 -16.10 -4.43
CA HIS A 192 3.15 -15.73 -3.02
C HIS A 192 2.91 -14.23 -2.81
N VAL A 193 3.33 -13.40 -3.75
CA VAL A 193 2.95 -11.98 -3.79
C VAL A 193 1.45 -11.81 -4.02
N LEU A 194 0.88 -12.52 -4.99
CA LEU A 194 -0.56 -12.52 -5.23
C LEU A 194 -1.35 -13.03 -4.02
N TRP A 195 -0.81 -14.02 -3.30
CA TRP A 195 -1.39 -14.52 -2.07
C TRP A 195 -1.38 -13.46 -0.95
N LEU A 196 -0.28 -12.70 -0.76
CA LEU A 196 -0.23 -11.57 0.19
C LEU A 196 -1.31 -10.53 -0.13
N ILE A 197 -1.41 -10.10 -1.38
CA ILE A 197 -2.43 -9.13 -1.80
C ILE A 197 -3.83 -9.67 -1.49
N LYS A 198 -4.09 -10.94 -1.80
CA LYS A 198 -5.37 -11.59 -1.49
C LYS A 198 -5.66 -11.65 0.00
N LEU A 199 -4.63 -11.88 0.85
CA LEU A 199 -4.80 -11.84 2.31
C LEU A 199 -5.26 -10.46 2.78
N TRP A 200 -4.63 -9.39 2.31
CA TRP A 200 -4.99 -8.02 2.70
C TRP A 200 -6.37 -7.62 2.21
N LEU A 201 -6.74 -7.97 0.97
CA LEU A 201 -8.09 -7.72 0.44
C LEU A 201 -9.18 -8.47 1.21
N LYS A 202 -8.86 -9.60 1.81
CA LYS A 202 -9.76 -10.44 2.61
C LYS A 202 -9.57 -10.27 4.12
N ALA A 203 -8.83 -9.27 4.56
CA ALA A 203 -8.71 -8.96 5.97
C ALA A 203 -10.07 -8.52 6.52
N PRO A 204 -10.51 -9.07 7.68
CA PRO A 204 -11.71 -8.59 8.34
C PRO A 204 -11.53 -7.12 8.76
N VAL A 205 -12.64 -6.40 8.85
CA VAL A 205 -12.66 -5.02 9.34
C VAL A 205 -13.35 -5.01 10.69
N GLU A 206 -12.67 -4.47 11.71
CA GLU A 206 -13.21 -4.23 13.03
C GLU A 206 -13.72 -2.80 13.13
N GLU A 207 -14.99 -2.67 13.45
CA GLU A 207 -15.64 -1.40 13.79
C GLU A 207 -16.04 -1.45 15.27
N ARG A 208 -16.04 -0.31 15.94
CA ARG A 208 -16.64 -0.20 17.28
C ARG A 208 -17.99 0.46 17.15
N ASP A 209 -19.01 -0.15 17.76
CA ASP A 209 -20.34 0.45 17.86
C ASP A 209 -20.35 1.63 18.85
N GLY A 210 -21.52 2.29 18.99
CA GLY A 210 -21.69 3.43 19.90
C GLY A 210 -21.46 3.08 21.39
N GLU A 211 -21.46 1.80 21.76
CA GLU A 211 -21.15 1.29 23.10
C GLU A 211 -19.68 0.83 23.22
N GLY A 212 -18.86 1.00 22.17
CA GLY A 212 -17.45 0.60 22.14
C GLY A 212 -17.22 -0.89 21.91
N LYS A 213 -18.25 -1.70 21.65
CA LYS A 213 -18.12 -3.13 21.38
C LYS A 213 -17.57 -3.38 19.98
N PRO A 214 -16.60 -4.31 19.80
CA PRO A 214 -16.06 -4.63 18.49
C PRO A 214 -17.09 -5.39 17.65
N ARG A 215 -17.32 -4.92 16.44
CA ARG A 215 -18.14 -5.58 15.41
C ARG A 215 -17.25 -5.90 14.21
N MET A 216 -17.24 -7.15 13.78
CA MET A 216 -16.46 -7.59 12.62
C MET A 216 -17.30 -7.57 11.36
N SER A 217 -16.75 -7.03 10.27
CA SER A 217 -17.35 -7.03 8.94
C SER A 217 -16.33 -7.49 7.87
N GLY A 218 -16.81 -7.84 6.68
CA GLY A 218 -15.95 -8.30 5.58
C GLY A 218 -15.34 -9.68 5.82
N GLY A 219 -14.05 -9.83 5.51
CA GLY A 219 -13.31 -11.08 5.70
C GLY A 219 -13.37 -12.02 4.49
N LYS A 220 -13.32 -13.35 4.74
CA LYS A 220 -13.18 -14.40 3.70
C LYS A 220 -14.26 -14.34 2.60
N THR A 221 -15.44 -13.88 2.93
CA THR A 221 -16.60 -13.78 2.00
C THR A 221 -16.58 -12.49 1.17
N SER A 222 -15.76 -11.50 1.52
CA SER A 222 -15.66 -10.26 0.76
C SER A 222 -15.14 -10.53 -0.65
N THR A 223 -15.83 -9.97 -1.64
CA THR A 223 -15.45 -10.08 -3.07
C THR A 223 -15.09 -8.73 -3.69
N CYS A 224 -15.31 -7.64 -2.98
CA CYS A 224 -15.00 -6.29 -3.43
C CYS A 224 -14.57 -5.40 -2.25
N GLY A 225 -14.00 -4.26 -2.60
CA GLY A 225 -13.54 -3.24 -1.67
C GLY A 225 -12.13 -3.48 -1.12
N ALA A 226 -11.45 -2.38 -0.87
CA ALA A 226 -10.17 -2.35 -0.17
C ALA A 226 -10.23 -1.29 0.93
N PRO A 227 -9.81 -1.60 2.18
CA PRO A 227 -9.81 -0.60 3.24
C PRO A 227 -8.89 0.57 2.85
N GLN A 228 -9.43 1.81 2.85
CA GLN A 228 -8.62 3.00 2.67
C GLN A 228 -7.71 3.19 3.89
N GLY A 229 -6.48 3.62 3.68
CA GLY A 229 -5.56 3.97 4.78
C GLY A 229 -4.45 2.95 5.06
N GLY A 230 -4.19 1.99 4.17
CA GLY A 230 -3.02 1.10 4.25
C GLY A 230 -1.68 1.83 4.11
N ALA A 231 -0.68 1.17 3.52
CA ALA A 231 0.69 1.71 3.33
C ALA A 231 0.79 2.96 2.42
N SER A 232 -0.31 3.36 1.78
CA SER A 232 -0.43 4.63 1.07
C SER A 232 -0.77 5.75 2.06
N GLY A 233 0.17 6.13 2.92
CA GLY A 233 0.08 7.40 3.62
C GLY A 233 -0.05 8.52 2.58
N GLU A 234 -1.09 9.35 2.72
CA GLU A 234 -1.16 10.63 2.02
C GLU A 234 0.13 11.38 2.35
N ILE A 235 0.98 11.52 1.38
CA ILE A 235 2.09 12.47 1.44
C ILE A 235 1.52 13.73 0.81
N ASP A 236 1.04 14.63 1.66
CA ASP A 236 0.80 16.02 1.29
C ASP A 236 2.09 16.68 0.80
#